data_55c9751629ba4999c55130cd90b155c3
#
_entry.id   55c9751629ba4999c55130cd90b155c3
#
_cell.length_a   1.000
_cell.length_b   1.000
_cell.length_c   1.000
_cell.angle_alpha   90.00
_cell.angle_beta   90.00
_cell.angle_gamma   90.00
#
_symmetry.space_group_name_H-M   'P 1'
#
loop_
_entity.id
_entity.type
_entity.pdbx_description
1 polymer ?
#
loop_
_entity_poly.entity_id
_entity_poly.type
_entity_poly.pdbx_seq_one_letter_code
_entity_poly.pdbx_strand_id
1 'polypeptide(L)'
;MSKNSDFKNAVRKTKEWKEFRKHLIEKQKVSFISGKKLTKGANCHHLDLHLENYGVFDDDHQVMLNRKDHELIHSVYGDERHRKDWRKIIERLTELCILMDKYNTKEVEK
;
A
#
# COMPACT_ATOMS: atom_id res chain seq x y z
N MET A 1 24.37 1.46 -5.06
CA MET A 1 22.99 1.81 -4.74
C MET A 1 22.66 3.19 -5.25
N SER A 2 21.41 3.43 -5.59
CA SER A 2 20.98 4.73 -6.07
C SER A 2 20.93 5.75 -4.94
N LYS A 3 21.06 7.03 -5.27
CA LYS A 3 20.90 8.11 -4.29
C LYS A 3 19.51 8.08 -3.65
N ASN A 4 18.48 7.62 -4.39
CA ASN A 4 17.12 7.50 -3.88
C ASN A 4 17.03 6.48 -2.75
N SER A 5 17.70 5.33 -2.90
CA SER A 5 17.72 4.32 -1.84
C SER A 5 18.42 4.82 -0.59
N ASP A 6 19.54 5.56 -0.76
CA ASP A 6 20.28 6.10 0.37
C ASP A 6 19.45 7.13 1.14
N PHE A 7 18.76 8.02 0.43
CA PHE A 7 17.87 9.00 1.05
C PHE A 7 16.74 8.33 1.82
N LYS A 8 16.05 7.37 1.20
CA LYS A 8 14.96 6.65 1.84
C LYS A 8 15.41 5.90 3.08
N ASN A 9 16.57 5.26 3.00
CA ASN A 9 17.13 4.54 4.15
C ASN A 9 17.47 5.49 5.29
N ALA A 10 18.04 6.66 4.98
CA ALA A 10 18.34 7.67 5.99
C ALA A 10 17.06 8.15 6.70
N VAL A 11 16.00 8.42 5.94
CA VAL A 11 14.71 8.84 6.50
C VAL A 11 14.15 7.78 7.45
N ARG A 12 14.19 6.51 7.05
CA ARG A 12 13.66 5.40 7.84
C ARG A 12 14.40 5.16 9.15
N LYS A 13 15.62 5.64 9.26
CA LYS A 13 16.43 5.52 10.48
C LYS A 13 16.16 6.63 11.48
N THR A 14 15.44 7.67 11.09
CA THR A 14 15.17 8.80 11.98
C THR A 14 14.18 8.43 13.08
N LYS A 15 14.29 9.08 14.21
CA LYS A 15 13.36 8.94 15.32
C LYS A 15 11.96 9.42 14.90
N GLU A 16 11.90 10.50 14.15
CA GLU A 16 10.67 11.11 13.66
C GLU A 16 9.87 10.11 12.80
N TRP A 17 10.55 9.40 11.93
CA TRP A 17 9.92 8.37 11.10
C TRP A 17 9.32 7.25 11.95
N LYS A 18 10.10 6.75 12.91
CA LYS A 18 9.66 5.63 13.75
C LYS A 18 8.45 6.01 14.60
N GLU A 19 8.44 7.22 15.14
CA GLU A 19 7.32 7.74 15.93
C GLU A 19 6.09 7.95 15.07
N PHE A 20 6.26 8.49 13.87
CA PHE A 20 5.16 8.70 12.93
C PHE A 20 4.54 7.37 12.50
N ARG A 21 5.38 6.38 12.17
CA ARG A 21 4.90 5.06 11.80
C ARG A 21 4.06 4.44 12.92
N LYS A 22 4.53 4.53 14.14
CA LYS A 22 3.81 4.03 15.31
C LYS A 22 2.46 4.73 15.46
N HIS A 23 2.44 6.04 15.31
CA HIS A 23 1.22 6.85 15.35
C HIS A 23 0.22 6.39 14.29
N LEU A 24 0.66 6.21 13.05
CA LEU A 24 -0.23 5.76 11.97
C LEU A 24 -0.80 4.38 12.24
N ILE A 25 0.01 3.45 12.74
CA ILE A 25 -0.46 2.10 13.08
C ILE A 25 -1.56 2.17 14.13
N GLU A 26 -1.36 2.96 15.18
CA GLU A 26 -2.33 3.11 16.25
C GLU A 26 -3.62 3.79 15.80
N LYS A 27 -3.49 4.76 14.89
CA LYS A 27 -4.64 5.50 14.36
C LYS A 27 -5.45 4.67 13.37
N GLN A 28 -4.78 4.02 12.44
CA GLN A 28 -5.43 3.31 11.34
C GLN A 28 -5.89 1.90 11.72
N LYS A 29 -5.07 1.17 12.47
CA LYS A 29 -5.35 -0.19 13.01
C LYS A 29 -5.48 -1.29 11.96
N VAL A 30 -5.99 -0.99 10.77
CA VAL A 30 -6.21 -1.98 9.71
C VAL A 30 -5.52 -1.53 8.43
N SER A 31 -5.16 -2.50 7.57
CA SER A 31 -4.62 -2.23 6.25
C SER A 31 -5.68 -1.54 5.39
N PHE A 32 -5.31 -0.47 4.71
CA PHE A 32 -6.25 0.38 3.99
C PHE A 32 -7.03 -0.37 2.91
N ILE A 33 -6.42 -1.33 2.24
CA ILE A 33 -7.07 -2.06 1.14
C ILE A 33 -7.92 -3.21 1.64
N SER A 34 -7.34 -4.14 2.40
CA SER A 34 -8.03 -5.36 2.80
C SER A 34 -8.87 -5.22 4.06
N GLY A 35 -8.64 -4.19 4.86
CA GLY A 35 -9.32 -4.03 6.15
C GLY A 35 -8.85 -5.00 7.22
N LYS A 36 -7.83 -5.80 6.94
CA LYS A 36 -7.29 -6.75 7.91
C LYS A 36 -6.37 -6.04 8.91
N LYS A 37 -6.30 -6.55 10.12
CA LYS A 37 -5.45 -5.98 11.16
C LYS A 37 -4.01 -5.78 10.65
N LEU A 38 -3.43 -4.62 10.96
CA LEU A 38 -2.05 -4.33 10.58
C LEU A 38 -1.09 -5.28 11.27
N THR A 39 -0.18 -5.88 10.49
CA THR A 39 0.85 -6.76 10.99
C THR A 39 2.08 -5.97 11.40
N LYS A 40 2.98 -6.62 12.14
CA LYS A 40 4.23 -6.02 12.58
C LYS A 40 5.08 -5.51 11.41
N GLY A 41 5.03 -6.20 10.28
CA GLY A 41 5.80 -5.83 9.09
C GLY A 41 5.06 -4.92 8.12
N ALA A 42 3.95 -4.30 8.54
CA ALA A 42 3.16 -3.43 7.66
C ALA A 42 4.00 -2.28 7.10
N ASN A 43 3.69 -1.89 5.88
CA ASN A 43 4.39 -0.81 5.15
C ASN A 43 3.63 0.50 5.27
N CYS A 44 4.38 1.58 5.44
CA CYS A 44 3.85 2.93 5.34
C CYS A 44 3.95 3.35 3.88
N HIS A 45 2.80 3.41 3.22
CA HIS A 45 2.73 3.73 1.79
C HIS A 45 2.56 5.23 1.58
N HIS A 46 3.44 5.81 0.79
CA HIS A 46 3.39 7.23 0.45
C HIS A 46 2.39 7.46 -0.68
N LEU A 47 1.45 8.37 -0.49
CA LEU A 47 0.49 8.74 -1.52
C LEU A 47 1.13 9.61 -2.59
N ASP A 48 2.07 10.46 -2.19
CA ASP A 48 2.87 11.28 -3.08
C ASP A 48 4.16 10.54 -3.43
N LEU A 49 4.35 10.23 -4.70
CA LEU A 49 5.48 9.45 -5.16
C LEU A 49 6.73 10.28 -5.46
N HIS A 50 6.67 11.60 -5.26
CA HIS A 50 7.83 12.46 -5.47
C HIS A 50 8.84 12.29 -4.34
N LEU A 51 10.08 11.99 -4.71
CA LEU A 51 11.15 11.71 -3.75
C LEU A 51 11.37 12.87 -2.75
N GLU A 52 11.26 14.08 -3.21
CA GLU A 52 11.47 15.28 -2.40
C GLU A 52 10.50 15.37 -1.22
N ASN A 53 9.35 14.72 -1.33
CA ASN A 53 8.32 14.71 -0.28
C ASN A 53 8.35 13.44 0.57
N TYR A 54 9.34 12.58 0.36
CA TYR A 54 9.44 11.31 1.09
C TYR A 54 9.58 11.49 2.60
N GLY A 55 10.23 12.55 3.03
CA GLY A 55 10.45 12.85 4.45
C GLY A 55 9.32 13.66 5.10
N VAL A 56 8.24 13.92 4.38
CA VAL A 56 7.07 14.62 4.93
C VAL A 56 6.19 13.64 5.68
N PHE A 57 6.05 13.82 6.98
CA PHE A 57 5.27 12.93 7.85
C PHE A 57 3.95 13.60 8.20
N ASP A 58 2.91 13.23 7.50
CA ASP A 58 1.59 13.83 7.63
C ASP A 58 0.53 12.74 7.42
N ASP A 59 -0.47 12.72 8.27
CA ASP A 59 -1.54 11.72 8.22
C ASP A 59 -2.26 11.69 6.86
N ASP A 60 -2.25 12.81 6.14
CA ASP A 60 -2.92 12.90 4.85
C ASP A 60 -2.05 12.46 3.67
N HIS A 61 -0.78 12.18 3.90
CA HIS A 61 0.16 11.82 2.83
C HIS A 61 0.59 10.36 2.85
N GLN A 62 0.25 9.61 3.90
CA GLN A 62 0.64 8.21 4.02
C GLN A 62 -0.53 7.36 4.52
N VAL A 63 -0.54 6.10 4.12
CA VAL A 63 -1.46 5.10 4.66
C VAL A 63 -0.69 3.83 4.97
N MET A 64 -1.15 3.08 5.97
CA MET A 64 -0.53 1.81 6.33
C MET A 64 -1.15 0.68 5.52
N LEU A 65 -0.31 -0.17 4.97
CA LEU A 65 -0.72 -1.35 4.21
C LEU A 65 0.06 -2.56 4.69
N ASN A 66 -0.63 -3.67 4.86
CA ASN A 66 0.06 -4.94 5.03
C ASN A 66 0.82 -5.28 3.74
N ARG A 67 1.83 -6.14 3.85
CA ARG A 67 2.73 -6.43 2.75
C ARG A 67 2.02 -6.79 1.45
N LYS A 68 1.05 -7.67 1.50
CA LYS A 68 0.32 -8.11 0.30
C LYS A 68 -0.46 -6.97 -0.35
N ASP A 69 -1.08 -6.13 0.46
CA ASP A 69 -1.83 -4.98 -0.03
C ASP A 69 -0.87 -3.95 -0.67
N HIS A 70 0.30 -3.78 -0.06
CA HIS A 70 1.34 -2.89 -0.59
C HIS A 70 1.85 -3.38 -1.95
N GLU A 71 2.08 -4.68 -2.08
CA GLU A 71 2.46 -5.28 -3.35
C GLU A 71 1.38 -5.07 -4.42
N LEU A 72 0.12 -5.21 -4.03
CA LEU A 72 -1.00 -5.05 -4.94
C LEU A 72 -1.08 -3.63 -5.50
N ILE A 73 -1.02 -2.61 -4.66
CA ILE A 73 -1.10 -1.23 -5.14
C ILE A 73 0.11 -0.87 -6.00
N HIS A 74 1.29 -1.40 -5.69
CA HIS A 74 2.47 -1.18 -6.53
C HIS A 74 2.31 -1.82 -7.91
N SER A 75 1.64 -2.95 -8.01
CA SER A 75 1.37 -3.58 -9.31
C SER A 75 0.42 -2.77 -10.16
N VAL A 76 -0.54 -2.10 -9.54
CA VAL A 76 -1.56 -1.33 -10.27
C VAL A 76 -1.11 0.10 -10.55
N TYR A 77 -0.69 0.82 -9.52
CA TYR A 77 -0.38 2.25 -9.64
C TYR A 77 1.11 2.56 -9.70
N GLY A 78 1.94 1.74 -9.05
CA GLY A 78 3.39 1.92 -9.07
C GLY A 78 4.01 1.63 -10.43
N ASP A 79 3.40 0.76 -11.22
CA ASP A 79 3.88 0.42 -12.57
C ASP A 79 3.34 1.46 -13.56
N GLU A 80 4.24 2.19 -14.21
CA GLU A 80 3.86 3.24 -15.15
C GLU A 80 2.99 2.74 -16.31
N ARG A 81 3.20 1.49 -16.73
CA ARG A 81 2.42 0.88 -17.80
C ARG A 81 0.94 0.73 -17.40
N HIS A 82 0.68 0.47 -16.13
CA HIS A 82 -0.67 0.28 -15.61
C HIS A 82 -1.28 1.58 -15.11
N ARG A 83 -0.47 2.51 -14.64
CA ARG A 83 -0.96 3.74 -14.01
C ARG A 83 -1.91 4.54 -14.88
N LYS A 84 -1.65 4.61 -16.19
CA LYS A 84 -2.50 5.35 -17.13
C LYS A 84 -3.89 4.75 -17.26
N ASP A 85 -4.01 3.45 -17.08
CA ASP A 85 -5.23 2.69 -17.28
C ASP A 85 -5.74 2.03 -16.00
N TRP A 86 -5.36 2.56 -14.82
CA TRP A 86 -5.65 1.88 -13.57
C TRP A 86 -7.14 1.63 -13.34
N ARG A 87 -8.01 2.54 -13.78
CA ARG A 87 -9.46 2.36 -13.65
C ARG A 87 -9.95 1.16 -14.44
N LYS A 88 -9.47 1.05 -15.67
CA LYS A 88 -9.81 -0.09 -16.53
C LYS A 88 -9.26 -1.40 -15.98
N ILE A 89 -8.06 -1.36 -15.43
CA ILE A 89 -7.44 -2.55 -14.80
C ILE A 89 -8.29 -3.02 -13.62
N ILE A 90 -8.72 -2.12 -12.75
CA ILE A 90 -9.57 -2.45 -11.61
C ILE A 90 -10.90 -3.04 -12.08
N GLU A 91 -11.51 -2.45 -13.10
CA GLU A 91 -12.73 -2.97 -13.70
C GLU A 91 -12.56 -4.38 -14.21
N ARG A 92 -11.49 -4.65 -14.96
CA ARG A 92 -11.21 -5.97 -15.49
C ARG A 92 -10.85 -6.98 -14.40
N LEU A 93 -10.13 -6.56 -13.38
CA LEU A 93 -9.86 -7.41 -12.22
C LEU A 93 -11.16 -7.79 -11.51
N THR A 94 -12.08 -6.85 -11.38
CA THR A 94 -13.39 -7.10 -10.78
C THR A 94 -14.15 -8.15 -11.58
N GLU A 95 -14.19 -8.01 -12.91
CA GLU A 95 -14.84 -8.99 -13.78
C GLU A 95 -14.21 -10.37 -13.64
N LEU A 96 -12.87 -10.43 -13.61
CA LEU A 96 -12.17 -11.69 -13.47
C LEU A 96 -12.48 -12.35 -12.13
N CYS A 97 -12.51 -11.59 -11.05
CA CYS A 97 -12.87 -12.13 -9.74
C CYS A 97 -14.29 -12.67 -9.74
N ILE A 98 -15.23 -11.99 -10.37
CA ILE A 98 -16.61 -12.45 -10.49
C ILE A 98 -16.66 -13.79 -11.24
N LEU A 99 -15.90 -13.92 -12.31
CA LEU A 99 -15.83 -15.16 -13.06
C LEU A 99 -15.23 -16.29 -12.20
N MET A 100 -14.20 -16.00 -11.44
CA MET A 100 -13.57 -16.99 -10.56
C MET A 100 -14.50 -17.43 -9.43
N ASP A 101 -15.30 -16.52 -8.92
CA ASP A 101 -16.25 -16.82 -7.85
C ASP A 101 -17.27 -17.86 -8.26
N LYS A 102 -17.61 -17.97 -9.54
CA LYS A 102 -18.52 -19.00 -10.03
C LYS A 102 -18.02 -20.42 -9.74
N TYR A 103 -16.71 -20.57 -9.64
CA TYR A 103 -16.10 -21.88 -9.43
C TYR A 103 -15.59 -22.09 -8.00
N ASN A 104 -15.40 -21.05 -7.23
CA ASN A 104 -14.67 -21.12 -5.96
C ASN A 104 -15.45 -20.70 -4.72
N THR A 105 -16.62 -20.09 -4.86
CA THR A 105 -17.37 -19.56 -3.70
C THR A 105 -18.14 -20.60 -2.93
N LYS A 106 -18.38 -21.78 -3.50
CA LYS A 106 -19.13 -22.84 -2.82
C LYS A 106 -18.53 -23.23 -1.46
N GLU A 107 -17.22 -23.10 -1.33
CA GLU A 107 -16.51 -23.41 -0.10
C GLU A 107 -16.65 -22.30 0.92
N VAL A 108 -16.88 -21.08 0.47
CA VAL A 108 -16.96 -19.88 1.31
C VAL A 108 -18.38 -19.70 1.86
N GLU A 109 -19.39 -20.15 1.14
CA GLU A 109 -20.79 -20.00 1.49
C GLU A 109 -21.26 -20.92 2.63
N LYS A 110 -20.43 -21.78 3.07
CA LYS A 110 -20.77 -22.67 4.19
C LYS A 110 -20.85 -21.90 5.53
#